data_7e8d063a4d91227649afe03b5acaa0e5
#
_entry.id   7e8d063a4d91227649afe03b5acaa0e5
#
_cell.length_a   1.000
_cell.length_b   1.000
_cell.length_c   1.000
_cell.angle_alpha   90.00
_cell.angle_beta   90.00
_cell.angle_gamma   90.00
#
_symmetry.space_group_name_H-M   'P 1'
#
loop_
_entity.id
_entity.type
_entity.pdbx_description
1 polymer ?
#
loop_
_entity_poly.entity_id
_entity_poly.type
_entity_poly.pdbx_seq_one_letter_code
_entity_poly.pdbx_strand_id
1 'polypeptide(L)'
;MTDRDTMHGAAAVPRAEDFGRRLAEFAADLRTLRLECGNLPLREIARRAPRNRPLSAAAVSETLNGKRLPRLDFLMALVRTLLAHDQEGRPHPLDRDDPRLDTWRARWRDLELLRTAQRPVSHRLGTPGRDLAPAVPTSTATRPDSYPVIVAPASPITHSSEADAPRFLFGDRSRGARSLAFSPDGRLLATANDTAEVRLWDATTGECAGDPLTGHGDGVRSLAFSPDGRLLATTGRDRVVRLWDMRASAAVGKPFAGNGTLWTLAFSPDGSVLATGGRDRTVQLWDPTTQEPVGPPLPGHTGGVEAVQFSPDGRLLASGGAGGTVRLWRVDGGEPEGKPLIGHTSEIRALAFSPDNRLLASGDWDGMIRLWDFHTGAPVDEPLTGHLNAVRGLAFSPDGRLLVSVGMDRTIHSWDPVHRSPAAHPLRLLIPCRQLLPRRPLPRGRR
;
A
#
# COMPACT_ATOMS: atom_id res chain seq x y z
N MET A 1 19.99 -53.93 -22.72
CA MET A 1 21.17 -53.40 -22.02
C MET A 1 21.14 -51.90 -22.17
N THR A 2 21.10 -51.27 -21.07
CA THR A 2 21.29 -49.89 -20.70
C THR A 2 20.02 -49.13 -20.29
N ASP A 3 19.95 -49.04 -19.01
CA ASP A 3 19.02 -48.21 -18.21
C ASP A 3 19.12 -46.71 -18.54
N ARG A 4 17.98 -46.11 -18.59
CA ARG A 4 17.81 -44.65 -18.45
C ARG A 4 16.78 -44.37 -17.39
N ASP A 5 17.22 -44.34 -16.16
CA ASP A 5 16.49 -43.72 -15.08
C ASP A 5 16.72 -42.22 -15.11
N THR A 6 15.73 -41.49 -15.54
CA THR A 6 15.64 -40.03 -15.36
C THR A 6 14.79 -39.76 -14.11
N MET A 7 15.48 -39.49 -13.02
CA MET A 7 14.91 -39.04 -11.77
C MET A 7 14.25 -37.67 -11.95
N HIS A 8 12.93 -37.63 -11.97
CA HIS A 8 12.16 -36.42 -11.77
C HIS A 8 12.14 -36.12 -10.26
N GLY A 9 12.88 -35.08 -9.89
CA GLY A 9 12.82 -34.54 -8.53
C GLY A 9 11.46 -33.91 -8.26
N ALA A 10 10.52 -34.66 -7.74
CA ALA A 10 9.31 -34.15 -7.18
C ALA A 10 9.67 -33.36 -5.92
N ALA A 11 9.37 -32.07 -5.88
CA ALA A 11 9.49 -31.25 -4.67
C ALA A 11 8.65 -31.88 -3.58
N ALA A 12 9.27 -32.35 -2.51
CA ALA A 12 8.60 -33.02 -1.39
C ALA A 12 7.59 -32.05 -0.77
N VAL A 13 6.31 -32.46 -0.72
CA VAL A 13 5.26 -31.76 0.03
C VAL A 13 5.65 -31.74 1.50
N PRO A 14 5.72 -30.57 2.18
CA PRO A 14 6.12 -30.48 3.58
C PRO A 14 5.18 -31.29 4.46
N ARG A 15 5.74 -32.17 5.33
CA ARG A 15 4.97 -33.04 6.22
C ARG A 15 4.40 -32.22 7.39
N ALA A 16 3.26 -32.65 7.92
CA ALA A 16 2.59 -32.00 9.07
C ALA A 16 3.50 -31.84 10.30
N GLU A 17 4.44 -32.76 10.48
CA GLU A 17 5.49 -32.73 11.51
C GLU A 17 6.43 -31.52 11.38
N ASP A 18 6.66 -31.02 10.15
CA ASP A 18 7.50 -29.85 9.91
C ASP A 18 6.89 -28.55 10.41
N PHE A 19 5.58 -28.35 10.27
CA PHE A 19 4.90 -27.16 10.78
C PHE A 19 4.94 -27.09 12.31
N GLY A 20 4.60 -28.19 12.98
CA GLY A 20 4.59 -28.27 14.46
C GLY A 20 5.98 -27.96 15.05
N ARG A 21 7.02 -28.56 14.48
CA ARG A 21 8.41 -28.34 14.90
C ARG A 21 8.82 -26.87 14.70
N ARG A 22 8.60 -26.29 13.53
CA ARG A 22 8.94 -24.91 13.24
C ARG A 22 8.13 -23.89 14.04
N LEU A 23 6.88 -24.20 14.35
CA LEU A 23 6.06 -23.38 15.24
C LEU A 23 6.61 -23.38 16.66
N ALA A 24 7.11 -24.53 17.15
CA ALA A 24 7.75 -24.63 18.46
C ALA A 24 9.08 -23.85 18.50
N GLU A 25 9.90 -23.91 17.45
CA GLU A 25 11.12 -23.11 17.29
C GLU A 25 10.81 -21.61 17.29
N PHE A 26 9.82 -21.19 16.51
CA PHE A 26 9.36 -19.82 16.47
C PHE A 26 8.90 -19.29 17.84
N ALA A 27 8.16 -20.10 18.58
CA ALA A 27 7.74 -19.75 19.93
C ALA A 27 8.94 -19.69 20.93
N ALA A 28 9.96 -20.53 20.74
CA ALA A 28 11.19 -20.46 21.52
C ALA A 28 11.92 -19.14 21.29
N ASP A 29 12.02 -18.69 20.03
CA ASP A 29 12.66 -17.42 19.70
C ASP A 29 11.91 -16.22 20.26
N LEU A 30 10.56 -16.25 20.26
CA LEU A 30 9.75 -15.22 20.92
C LEU A 30 9.99 -15.18 22.45
N ARG A 31 10.20 -16.33 23.09
CA ARG A 31 10.57 -16.37 24.51
C ARG A 31 11.97 -15.77 24.73
N THR A 32 12.92 -16.08 23.87
CA THR A 32 14.26 -15.49 23.90
C THR A 32 14.20 -13.98 23.76
N LEU A 33 13.46 -13.47 22.76
CA LEU A 33 13.24 -12.03 22.59
C LEU A 33 12.65 -11.40 23.86
N ARG A 34 11.68 -12.05 24.49
CA ARG A 34 11.10 -11.56 25.74
C ARG A 34 12.14 -11.47 26.87
N LEU A 35 13.05 -12.44 26.97
CA LEU A 35 14.13 -12.42 27.95
C LEU A 35 15.11 -11.28 27.67
N GLU A 36 15.50 -11.10 26.41
CA GLU A 36 16.38 -10.00 25.97
C GLU A 36 15.79 -8.61 26.22
N CYS A 37 14.47 -8.49 26.22
CA CYS A 37 13.73 -7.25 26.50
C CYS A 37 13.27 -7.13 27.95
N GLY A 38 14.02 -7.67 28.93
CA GLY A 38 13.77 -7.51 30.36
C GLY A 38 12.73 -8.46 30.95
N ASN A 39 12.42 -9.57 30.29
CA ASN A 39 11.52 -10.62 30.77
C ASN A 39 10.18 -10.12 31.32
N LEU A 40 9.56 -9.16 30.63
CA LEU A 40 8.33 -8.53 31.06
C LEU A 40 7.23 -9.55 31.40
N PRO A 41 6.50 -9.39 32.55
CA PRO A 41 5.35 -10.23 32.88
C PRO A 41 4.26 -10.14 31.80
N LEU A 42 3.55 -11.24 31.52
CA LEU A 42 2.53 -11.28 30.46
C LEU A 42 1.45 -10.21 30.61
N ARG A 43 1.03 -9.92 31.86
CA ARG A 43 0.07 -8.86 32.15
C ARG A 43 0.62 -7.48 31.83
N GLU A 44 1.91 -7.28 32.00
CA GLU A 44 2.59 -6.03 31.70
C GLU A 44 2.75 -5.84 30.20
N ILE A 45 3.10 -6.88 29.44
CA ILE A 45 3.11 -6.86 27.98
C ILE A 45 1.71 -6.47 27.46
N ALA A 46 0.66 -7.11 28.00
CA ALA A 46 -0.72 -6.82 27.61
C ALA A 46 -1.12 -5.36 27.94
N ARG A 47 -0.69 -4.80 29.07
CA ARG A 47 -0.96 -3.43 29.49
C ARG A 47 -0.24 -2.39 28.62
N ARG A 48 0.99 -2.68 28.21
CA ARG A 48 1.86 -1.79 27.40
C ARG A 48 1.57 -1.85 25.92
N ALA A 49 0.78 -2.82 25.47
CA ALA A 49 0.34 -2.90 24.07
C ALA A 49 -0.39 -1.62 23.65
N PRO A 50 -0.27 -1.22 22.37
CA PRO A 50 -0.96 -0.05 21.86
C PRO A 50 -2.46 -0.10 22.13
N ARG A 51 -3.06 1.04 22.52
CA ARG A 51 -4.50 1.11 22.89
C ARG A 51 -5.45 0.68 21.76
N ASN A 52 -5.02 0.84 20.53
CA ASN A 52 -5.73 0.39 19.33
C ASN A 52 -5.59 -1.13 19.09
N ARG A 53 -4.76 -1.83 19.89
CA ARG A 53 -4.60 -3.29 19.89
C ARG A 53 -4.31 -3.84 21.27
N PRO A 54 -5.33 -4.09 22.06
CA PRO A 54 -5.15 -4.75 23.33
C PRO A 54 -4.67 -6.21 23.10
N LEU A 55 -3.48 -6.52 23.61
CA LEU A 55 -3.02 -7.89 23.73
C LEU A 55 -3.63 -8.50 25.00
N SER A 56 -4.27 -9.67 24.91
CA SER A 56 -4.65 -10.38 26.12
C SER A 56 -3.47 -11.21 26.65
N ALA A 57 -3.31 -11.26 27.95
CA ALA A 57 -2.25 -12.07 28.57
C ALA A 57 -2.38 -13.56 28.20
N ALA A 58 -3.61 -14.05 28.04
CA ALA A 58 -3.88 -15.42 27.59
C ALA A 58 -3.37 -15.68 26.17
N ALA A 59 -3.69 -14.79 25.21
CA ALA A 59 -3.24 -14.94 23.83
C ALA A 59 -1.71 -14.79 23.70
N VAL A 60 -1.09 -13.89 24.47
CA VAL A 60 0.40 -13.80 24.57
C VAL A 60 0.98 -15.11 25.08
N SER A 61 0.39 -15.70 26.14
CA SER A 61 0.82 -17.00 26.69
C SER A 61 0.71 -18.13 25.67
N GLU A 62 -0.41 -18.22 24.95
CA GLU A 62 -0.61 -19.25 23.90
C GLU A 62 0.42 -19.12 22.77
N THR A 63 0.73 -17.87 22.35
CA THR A 63 1.72 -17.59 21.32
C THR A 63 3.12 -17.98 21.78
N LEU A 64 3.52 -17.57 22.97
CA LEU A 64 4.83 -17.92 23.54
C LEU A 64 5.00 -19.43 23.83
N ASN A 65 3.91 -20.16 23.99
CA ASN A 65 3.93 -21.61 24.17
C ASN A 65 3.79 -22.42 22.86
N GLY A 66 3.71 -21.73 21.73
CA GLY A 66 3.62 -22.38 20.41
C GLY A 66 2.35 -23.21 20.19
N LYS A 67 1.25 -22.91 20.93
CA LYS A 67 -0.01 -23.65 20.80
C LYS A 67 -0.71 -23.42 19.45
N ARG A 68 -0.51 -22.23 18.90
CA ARG A 68 -1.01 -21.88 17.56
C ARG A 68 -0.16 -20.77 16.94
N LEU A 69 -0.14 -20.69 15.62
CA LEU A 69 0.43 -19.55 14.91
C LEU A 69 -0.48 -18.32 15.14
N PRO A 70 0.04 -17.23 15.75
CA PRO A 70 -0.74 -16.01 15.93
C PRO A 70 -1.03 -15.35 14.58
N ARG A 71 -2.04 -14.50 14.51
CA ARG A 71 -2.21 -13.60 13.37
C ARG A 71 -1.01 -12.65 13.28
N LEU A 72 -0.63 -12.28 12.05
CA LEU A 72 0.54 -11.41 11.84
C LEU A 72 0.44 -10.11 12.64
N ASP A 73 -0.74 -9.53 12.64
CA ASP A 73 -1.02 -8.31 13.35
C ASP A 73 -0.82 -8.42 14.88
N PHE A 74 -1.30 -9.50 15.47
CA PHE A 74 -1.07 -9.79 16.88
C PHE A 74 0.43 -9.99 17.16
N LEU A 75 1.11 -10.75 16.32
CA LEU A 75 2.55 -10.95 16.43
C LEU A 75 3.31 -9.64 16.36
N MET A 76 3.00 -8.78 15.39
CA MET A 76 3.70 -7.50 15.23
C MET A 76 3.45 -6.56 16.40
N ALA A 77 2.23 -6.55 16.96
CA ALA A 77 1.95 -5.80 18.18
C ALA A 77 2.76 -6.33 19.37
N LEU A 78 2.86 -7.67 19.52
CA LEU A 78 3.65 -8.31 20.56
C LEU A 78 5.15 -7.98 20.41
N VAL A 79 5.72 -8.20 19.24
CA VAL A 79 7.14 -7.97 18.96
C VAL A 79 7.50 -6.49 19.15
N ARG A 80 6.69 -5.57 18.67
CA ARG A 80 6.90 -4.12 18.89
C ARG A 80 6.86 -3.76 20.36
N THR A 81 5.91 -4.31 21.11
CA THR A 81 5.81 -4.06 22.56
C THR A 81 7.04 -4.57 23.28
N LEU A 82 7.60 -5.71 22.88
CA LEU A 82 8.85 -6.24 23.46
C LEU A 82 10.05 -5.37 23.08
N LEU A 83 10.27 -5.14 21.80
CA LEU A 83 11.40 -4.37 21.27
C LEU A 83 11.41 -2.90 21.73
N ALA A 84 10.27 -2.36 22.15
CA ALA A 84 10.19 -1.00 22.72
C ALA A 84 10.72 -0.91 24.17
N HIS A 85 11.40 -1.95 24.68
CA HIS A 85 11.96 -2.00 26.03
C HIS A 85 13.37 -2.57 25.99
N ASP A 86 14.24 -2.03 26.84
CA ASP A 86 15.61 -2.54 27.05
C ASP A 86 15.64 -3.79 27.96
N GLN A 87 16.84 -4.32 28.21
CA GLN A 87 17.04 -5.49 29.06
C GLN A 87 16.58 -5.27 30.52
N GLU A 88 16.47 -4.04 30.94
CA GLU A 88 15.97 -3.66 32.26
C GLU A 88 14.47 -3.35 32.27
N GLY A 89 13.80 -3.54 31.13
CA GLY A 89 12.36 -3.29 30.96
C GLY A 89 11.97 -1.80 30.90
N ARG A 90 12.94 -0.91 30.68
CA ARG A 90 12.70 0.53 30.54
C ARG A 90 12.27 0.85 29.12
N PRO A 91 11.34 1.81 28.92
CA PRO A 91 10.90 2.22 27.60
C PRO A 91 12.08 2.72 26.74
N HIS A 92 12.16 2.21 25.54
CA HIS A 92 13.17 2.56 24.55
C HIS A 92 12.43 2.92 23.24
N PRO A 93 12.74 4.07 22.60
CA PRO A 93 12.09 4.41 21.33
C PRO A 93 12.49 3.39 20.27
N LEU A 94 11.52 2.66 19.75
CA LEU A 94 11.72 1.73 18.65
C LEU A 94 11.66 2.53 17.32
N ASP A 95 12.71 2.41 16.52
CA ASP A 95 12.67 2.95 15.16
C ASP A 95 11.61 2.22 14.35
N ARG A 96 10.89 2.97 13.51
CA ARG A 96 9.84 2.42 12.65
C ARG A 96 10.37 1.41 11.64
N ASP A 97 11.60 1.63 11.19
CA ASP A 97 12.31 0.81 10.21
C ASP A 97 13.28 -0.18 10.87
N ASP A 98 13.04 -0.56 12.12
CA ASP A 98 13.89 -1.52 12.82
C ASP A 98 13.93 -2.86 12.07
N PRO A 99 15.10 -3.30 11.58
CA PRO A 99 15.23 -4.50 10.75
C PRO A 99 14.83 -5.79 11.48
N ARG A 100 14.77 -5.76 12.82
CA ARG A 100 14.28 -6.89 13.63
C ARG A 100 12.80 -7.17 13.38
N LEU A 101 12.01 -6.14 13.06
CA LEU A 101 10.60 -6.31 12.71
C LEU A 101 10.42 -7.11 11.41
N ASP A 102 11.26 -6.86 10.41
CA ASP A 102 11.22 -7.58 9.13
C ASP A 102 11.60 -9.04 9.28
N THR A 103 12.55 -9.33 10.16
CA THR A 103 12.93 -10.71 10.50
C THR A 103 11.73 -11.50 11.05
N TRP A 104 10.95 -10.92 11.96
CA TRP A 104 9.78 -11.57 12.53
C TRP A 104 8.64 -11.75 11.54
N ARG A 105 8.43 -10.78 10.63
CA ARG A 105 7.48 -10.90 9.52
C ARG A 105 7.85 -12.05 8.58
N ALA A 106 9.13 -12.15 8.21
CA ALA A 106 9.61 -13.22 7.34
C ALA A 106 9.39 -14.61 7.95
N ARG A 107 9.75 -14.78 9.22
CA ARG A 107 9.57 -16.03 9.95
C ARG A 107 8.10 -16.45 10.09
N TRP A 108 7.22 -15.49 10.35
CA TRP A 108 5.79 -15.76 10.41
C TRP A 108 5.25 -16.24 9.05
N ARG A 109 5.71 -15.62 7.96
CA ARG A 109 5.30 -16.01 6.62
C ARG A 109 5.70 -17.44 6.29
N ASP A 110 6.93 -17.83 6.60
CA ASP A 110 7.40 -19.19 6.35
C ASP A 110 6.50 -20.23 7.03
N LEU A 111 6.07 -19.92 8.26
CA LEU A 111 5.12 -20.74 9.00
C LEU A 111 3.72 -20.76 8.37
N GLU A 112 3.23 -19.61 7.92
CA GLU A 112 1.92 -19.49 7.28
C GLU A 112 1.86 -20.24 5.93
N LEU A 113 2.94 -20.21 5.17
CA LEU A 113 3.08 -21.00 3.93
C LEU A 113 3.03 -22.51 4.24
N LEU A 114 3.72 -22.96 5.27
CA LEU A 114 3.66 -24.36 5.70
C LEU A 114 2.27 -24.75 6.17
N ARG A 115 1.58 -23.88 6.90
CA ARG A 115 0.19 -24.11 7.38
C ARG A 115 -0.78 -24.22 6.22
N THR A 116 -0.66 -23.37 5.22
CA THR A 116 -1.57 -23.36 4.06
C THR A 116 -1.32 -24.54 3.12
N ALA A 117 -0.06 -24.97 2.97
CA ALA A 117 0.29 -26.17 2.19
C ALA A 117 -0.29 -27.48 2.77
N GLN A 118 -0.69 -27.48 4.04
CA GLN A 118 -1.26 -28.65 4.73
C GLN A 118 -2.79 -28.75 4.65
N ARG A 119 -3.50 -27.74 4.11
CA ARG A 119 -4.96 -27.82 3.95
C ARG A 119 -5.30 -28.77 2.81
N PRO A 120 -6.08 -29.86 3.05
CA PRO A 120 -6.52 -30.73 1.97
C PRO A 120 -7.41 -29.95 1.02
N VAL A 121 -7.10 -30.03 -0.28
CA VAL A 121 -7.97 -29.53 -1.35
C VAL A 121 -9.22 -30.42 -1.37
N SER A 122 -10.30 -29.97 -0.79
CA SER A 122 -11.60 -30.64 -0.90
C SER A 122 -12.15 -30.42 -2.30
N HIS A 123 -11.89 -31.36 -3.20
CA HIS A 123 -12.62 -31.48 -4.45
C HIS A 123 -14.08 -31.82 -4.17
N ARG A 124 -14.95 -30.84 -4.22
CA ARG A 124 -16.38 -31.12 -4.43
C ARG A 124 -16.59 -31.36 -5.94
N LEU A 125 -16.68 -32.61 -6.31
CA LEU A 125 -17.26 -33.04 -7.57
C LEU A 125 -18.74 -32.67 -7.58
N GLY A 126 -19.09 -31.61 -8.31
CA GLY A 126 -20.47 -31.29 -8.65
C GLY A 126 -20.81 -31.89 -10.00
N THR A 127 -21.83 -32.73 -10.04
CA THR A 127 -22.41 -33.35 -11.23
C THR A 127 -22.96 -32.34 -12.23
N PRO A 128 -22.94 -32.63 -13.54
CA PRO A 128 -23.42 -31.72 -14.58
C PRO A 128 -24.94 -31.81 -14.72
N GLY A 129 -25.60 -30.68 -14.70
CA GLY A 129 -27.04 -30.53 -14.92
C GLY A 129 -27.36 -29.44 -15.92
N ARG A 130 -27.73 -29.89 -17.09
CA ARG A 130 -28.67 -29.35 -18.12
C ARG A 130 -28.83 -27.84 -18.33
N ASP A 131 -28.61 -27.51 -19.59
CA ASP A 131 -29.09 -26.42 -20.43
C ASP A 131 -30.33 -25.68 -19.95
N LEU A 132 -30.23 -24.34 -20.00
CA LEU A 132 -31.29 -23.43 -20.48
C LEU A 132 -30.66 -22.05 -20.70
N ALA A 133 -30.59 -21.64 -21.96
CA ALA A 133 -30.30 -20.25 -22.34
C ALA A 133 -31.53 -19.36 -22.10
N PRO A 134 -31.38 -18.13 -21.71
CA PRO A 134 -32.32 -17.11 -22.10
C PRO A 134 -31.68 -15.92 -22.82
N ALA A 135 -32.43 -15.48 -23.79
CA ALA A 135 -32.46 -14.34 -24.67
C ALA A 135 -31.72 -13.06 -24.19
N VAL A 136 -31.04 -12.46 -25.16
CA VAL A 136 -30.48 -11.11 -25.17
C VAL A 136 -31.61 -10.08 -25.29
N PRO A 137 -31.65 -9.01 -24.49
CA PRO A 137 -32.25 -7.76 -24.90
C PRO A 137 -31.14 -6.75 -25.28
N THR A 138 -31.15 -6.37 -26.55
CA THR A 138 -30.49 -5.18 -27.07
C THR A 138 -31.08 -3.94 -26.43
N SER A 139 -30.26 -3.22 -25.64
CA SER A 139 -30.57 -1.85 -25.28
C SER A 139 -29.31 -1.01 -25.48
N THR A 140 -29.40 -0.14 -26.49
CA THR A 140 -28.47 0.95 -26.75
C THR A 140 -28.60 1.99 -25.65
N ALA A 141 -27.61 2.04 -24.76
CA ALA A 141 -27.38 3.17 -23.87
C ALA A 141 -25.93 3.62 -24.03
N THR A 142 -25.78 4.82 -24.48
CA THR A 142 -24.57 5.61 -24.62
C THR A 142 -23.80 5.61 -23.31
N ARG A 143 -22.53 5.13 -23.33
CA ARG A 143 -21.55 5.24 -22.27
C ARG A 143 -21.12 6.70 -22.10
N PRO A 144 -20.98 7.22 -20.88
CA PRO A 144 -20.10 8.35 -20.62
C PRO A 144 -18.66 7.82 -20.49
N ASP A 145 -17.77 8.42 -21.28
CA ASP A 145 -16.36 8.07 -21.35
C ASP A 145 -15.58 8.57 -20.14
N SER A 146 -14.63 7.72 -19.72
CA SER A 146 -13.32 7.98 -19.13
C SER A 146 -13.23 8.50 -17.70
N TYR A 147 -12.84 7.57 -16.81
CA TYR A 147 -12.20 7.87 -15.53
C TYR A 147 -10.70 7.53 -15.62
N PRO A 148 -9.80 8.35 -15.04
CA PRO A 148 -8.38 8.04 -15.06
C PRO A 148 -8.04 6.96 -14.03
N VAL A 149 -7.79 5.79 -14.54
CA VAL A 149 -7.19 4.68 -13.80
C VAL A 149 -5.72 4.60 -14.22
N ILE A 150 -4.83 4.30 -13.29
CA ILE A 150 -3.48 3.86 -13.65
C ILE A 150 -3.64 2.55 -14.43
N VAL A 151 -3.75 2.63 -15.74
CA VAL A 151 -3.81 1.47 -16.63
C VAL A 151 -2.62 1.54 -17.55
N ALA A 152 -1.72 0.60 -17.36
CA ALA A 152 -0.88 0.17 -18.46
C ALA A 152 -1.80 -0.43 -19.54
N PRO A 153 -1.59 -0.16 -20.83
CA PRO A 153 -2.43 -0.72 -21.88
C PRO A 153 -2.38 -2.24 -21.84
N ALA A 154 -3.56 -2.87 -21.73
CA ALA A 154 -3.70 -4.31 -21.80
C ALA A 154 -3.47 -4.77 -23.23
N SER A 155 -2.23 -5.14 -23.54
CA SER A 155 -1.95 -6.08 -24.62
C SER A 155 -1.89 -7.50 -24.04
N PRO A 156 -2.40 -8.53 -24.71
CA PRO A 156 -2.32 -9.90 -24.21
C PRO A 156 -0.84 -10.30 -24.06
N ILE A 157 -0.44 -10.65 -22.85
CA ILE A 157 0.91 -11.16 -22.56
C ILE A 157 0.99 -12.58 -23.14
N THR A 158 1.49 -12.68 -24.36
CA THR A 158 2.01 -13.94 -24.88
C THR A 158 3.37 -14.19 -24.23
N HIS A 159 3.52 -15.32 -23.56
CA HIS A 159 4.79 -15.76 -23.02
C HIS A 159 5.83 -15.87 -24.13
N SER A 160 6.77 -14.95 -24.17
CA SER A 160 7.99 -15.07 -24.97
C SER A 160 9.20 -14.73 -24.10
N SER A 161 10.16 -15.65 -24.15
CA SER A 161 11.58 -15.65 -23.78
C SER A 161 12.22 -14.38 -23.22
N GLU A 162 13.19 -14.55 -22.36
CA GLU A 162 14.19 -13.68 -21.67
C GLU A 162 14.55 -12.28 -22.23
N ALA A 163 13.86 -11.77 -23.25
CA ALA A 163 14.17 -10.51 -23.94
C ALA A 163 13.34 -9.30 -23.48
N ASP A 164 12.33 -9.47 -22.62
CA ASP A 164 11.46 -8.36 -22.16
C ASP A 164 11.85 -7.86 -20.76
N ALA A 165 13.06 -7.31 -20.65
CA ALA A 165 13.34 -6.33 -19.60
C ALA A 165 12.43 -5.10 -19.81
N PRO A 166 11.94 -4.44 -18.73
CA PRO A 166 11.09 -3.26 -18.87
C PRO A 166 11.77 -2.25 -19.80
N ARG A 167 11.07 -1.85 -20.86
CA ARG A 167 11.64 -1.04 -21.97
C ARG A 167 12.15 0.30 -21.50
N PHE A 168 11.66 0.81 -20.36
CA PHE A 168 12.03 2.12 -19.86
C PHE A 168 12.26 2.10 -18.35
N LEU A 169 13.34 2.74 -17.90
CA LEU A 169 13.59 3.11 -16.52
C LEU A 169 13.39 4.61 -16.42
N PHE A 170 12.25 5.02 -15.90
CA PHE A 170 11.95 6.42 -15.64
C PHE A 170 12.65 6.87 -14.35
N GLY A 171 13.33 8.00 -14.40
CA GLY A 171 13.86 8.65 -13.22
C GLY A 171 15.39 8.81 -13.19
N ASP A 172 15.84 9.66 -12.30
CA ASP A 172 17.24 9.81 -11.97
C ASP A 172 17.71 8.58 -11.19
N ARG A 173 18.74 7.90 -11.69
CA ARG A 173 19.32 6.70 -11.08
C ARG A 173 19.87 6.92 -9.67
N SER A 174 19.98 8.16 -9.21
CA SER A 174 20.56 8.51 -7.92
C SER A 174 19.56 8.56 -6.77
N ARG A 175 18.25 8.75 -7.03
CA ARG A 175 17.22 8.90 -5.99
C ARG A 175 15.90 8.32 -6.46
N GLY A 176 15.38 7.33 -5.73
CA GLY A 176 14.11 6.66 -6.04
C GLY A 176 12.93 7.65 -6.09
N ALA A 177 11.96 7.39 -6.97
CA ALA A 177 10.72 8.16 -7.04
C ALA A 177 9.89 7.97 -5.76
N ARG A 178 9.36 9.07 -5.24
CA ARG A 178 8.45 9.11 -4.08
C ARG A 178 7.00 9.01 -4.51
N SER A 179 6.68 9.67 -5.60
CA SER A 179 5.34 9.74 -6.16
C SER A 179 5.43 9.75 -7.68
N LEU A 180 4.47 9.14 -8.30
CA LEU A 180 4.31 9.13 -9.75
C LEU A 180 2.83 9.17 -10.11
N ALA A 181 2.50 9.77 -11.24
CA ALA A 181 1.16 9.74 -11.82
C ALA A 181 1.24 9.81 -13.34
N PHE A 182 0.36 9.06 -14.00
CA PHE A 182 0.11 9.22 -15.43
C PHE A 182 -0.90 10.32 -15.68
N SER A 183 -0.70 11.04 -16.77
CA SER A 183 -1.76 11.91 -17.30
C SER A 183 -2.99 11.08 -17.71
N PRO A 184 -4.21 11.63 -17.66
CA PRO A 184 -5.43 10.89 -17.99
C PRO A 184 -5.44 10.29 -19.40
N ASP A 185 -4.73 10.90 -20.35
CA ASP A 185 -4.57 10.40 -21.71
C ASP A 185 -3.46 9.35 -21.86
N GLY A 186 -2.74 9.06 -20.75
CA GLY A 186 -1.66 8.07 -20.71
C GLY A 186 -0.37 8.48 -21.42
N ARG A 187 -0.25 9.71 -21.91
CA ARG A 187 0.91 10.16 -22.69
C ARG A 187 2.07 10.65 -21.85
N LEU A 188 1.77 11.22 -20.70
CA LEU A 188 2.79 11.75 -19.78
C LEU A 188 2.84 10.94 -18.50
N LEU A 189 4.05 10.76 -17.97
CA LEU A 189 4.30 10.29 -16.62
C LEU A 189 4.98 11.42 -15.85
N ALA A 190 4.38 11.87 -14.75
CA ALA A 190 5.02 12.78 -13.81
C ALA A 190 5.68 11.98 -12.70
N THR A 191 6.90 12.37 -12.32
CA THR A 191 7.63 11.77 -11.20
C THR A 191 8.17 12.84 -10.27
N ALA A 192 8.09 12.56 -8.98
CA ALA A 192 8.67 13.38 -7.92
C ALA A 192 9.52 12.52 -6.99
N ASN A 193 10.54 13.13 -6.42
CA ASN A 193 11.45 12.49 -5.47
C ASN A 193 11.74 13.44 -4.28
N ASP A 194 12.75 13.14 -3.48
CA ASP A 194 13.17 14.00 -2.37
C ASP A 194 13.89 15.30 -2.82
N THR A 195 13.97 15.57 -4.14
CA THR A 195 14.37 16.89 -4.67
C THR A 195 13.16 17.81 -4.76
N ALA A 196 13.42 19.09 -4.95
CA ALA A 196 12.37 20.09 -5.13
C ALA A 196 11.83 20.16 -6.58
N GLU A 197 12.17 19.18 -7.42
CA GLU A 197 11.85 19.14 -8.84
C GLU A 197 10.82 18.07 -9.14
N VAL A 198 9.94 18.33 -10.11
CA VAL A 198 9.06 17.34 -10.73
C VAL A 198 9.47 17.18 -12.19
N ARG A 199 9.63 15.94 -12.63
CA ARG A 199 9.99 15.61 -14.01
C ARG A 199 8.82 14.99 -14.74
N LEU A 200 8.67 15.41 -15.98
CA LEU A 200 7.70 14.85 -16.92
C LEU A 200 8.43 13.96 -17.93
N TRP A 201 7.80 12.86 -18.28
CA TRP A 201 8.33 11.86 -19.19
C TRP A 201 7.27 11.53 -20.22
N ASP A 202 7.63 11.39 -21.47
CA ASP A 202 6.77 10.79 -22.47
C ASP A 202 6.64 9.29 -22.15
N ALA A 203 5.42 8.85 -21.88
CA ALA A 203 5.16 7.47 -21.46
C ALA A 203 5.34 6.44 -22.58
N THR A 204 5.41 6.90 -23.85
CA THR A 204 5.60 6.05 -25.03
C THR A 204 7.08 5.85 -25.33
N THR A 205 7.87 6.93 -25.26
CA THR A 205 9.30 6.90 -25.62
C THR A 205 10.20 6.70 -24.40
N GLY A 206 9.72 7.06 -23.19
CA GLY A 206 10.52 7.06 -21.97
C GLY A 206 11.50 8.25 -21.87
N GLU A 207 11.42 9.20 -22.78
CA GLU A 207 12.26 10.41 -22.80
C GLU A 207 11.67 11.51 -21.92
N CYS A 208 12.52 12.48 -21.49
CA CYS A 208 12.03 13.64 -20.77
C CYS A 208 11.14 14.50 -21.67
N ALA A 209 9.95 14.82 -21.18
CA ALA A 209 8.98 15.68 -21.84
C ALA A 209 9.12 17.14 -21.38
N GLY A 210 10.22 17.78 -21.72
CA GLY A 210 10.53 19.17 -21.37
C GLY A 210 11.42 19.31 -20.12
N ASP A 211 11.57 20.58 -19.68
CA ASP A 211 12.37 20.92 -18.52
C ASP A 211 11.69 20.51 -17.21
N PRO A 212 12.45 20.24 -16.14
CA PRO A 212 11.87 19.97 -14.84
C PRO A 212 11.04 21.14 -14.31
N LEU A 213 9.88 20.84 -13.76
CA LEU A 213 9.05 21.83 -13.07
C LEU A 213 9.74 22.19 -11.74
N THR A 214 10.22 23.41 -11.63
CA THR A 214 10.99 23.91 -10.47
C THR A 214 10.20 24.97 -9.72
N GLY A 215 10.41 25.07 -8.40
CA GLY A 215 9.76 26.10 -7.58
C GLY A 215 9.37 25.64 -6.17
N HIS A 216 9.35 24.34 -5.88
CA HIS A 216 9.27 23.86 -4.51
C HIS A 216 10.57 24.20 -3.76
N GLY A 217 10.42 24.58 -2.47
CA GLY A 217 11.55 24.89 -1.60
C GLY A 217 12.19 23.66 -0.95
N ASP A 218 11.52 22.49 -1.00
CA ASP A 218 11.97 21.21 -0.42
C ASP A 218 11.31 20.05 -1.19
N GLY A 219 11.71 18.82 -0.85
CA GLY A 219 11.31 17.60 -1.55
C GLY A 219 9.80 17.43 -1.75
N VAL A 220 9.42 17.09 -2.97
CA VAL A 220 8.03 16.84 -3.39
C VAL A 220 7.60 15.46 -2.90
N ARG A 221 6.44 15.39 -2.26
CA ARG A 221 5.91 14.19 -1.62
C ARG A 221 4.81 13.50 -2.39
N SER A 222 3.94 14.28 -3.01
CA SER A 222 2.77 13.78 -3.73
C SER A 222 2.49 14.64 -4.93
N LEU A 223 1.95 14.02 -5.98
CA LEU A 223 1.51 14.67 -7.19
C LEU A 223 0.30 13.94 -7.78
N ALA A 224 -0.58 14.68 -8.47
CA ALA A 224 -1.72 14.16 -9.19
C ALA A 224 -2.08 15.06 -10.37
N PHE A 225 -2.47 14.46 -11.48
CA PHE A 225 -3.08 15.18 -12.58
C PHE A 225 -4.56 15.47 -12.30
N SER A 226 -5.06 16.61 -12.76
CA SER A 226 -6.49 16.84 -12.84
C SER A 226 -7.12 15.86 -13.84
N PRO A 227 -8.41 15.51 -13.68
CA PRO A 227 -9.07 14.53 -14.56
C PRO A 227 -9.11 14.93 -16.04
N ASP A 228 -9.07 16.22 -16.33
CA ASP A 228 -8.99 16.76 -17.70
C ASP A 228 -7.55 16.83 -18.24
N GLY A 229 -6.56 16.47 -17.44
CA GLY A 229 -5.13 16.50 -17.80
C GLY A 229 -4.52 17.88 -17.96
N ARG A 230 -5.25 18.95 -17.66
CA ARG A 230 -4.77 20.33 -17.83
C ARG A 230 -3.84 20.78 -16.72
N LEU A 231 -4.09 20.32 -15.51
CA LEU A 231 -3.33 20.68 -14.34
C LEU A 231 -2.59 19.48 -13.77
N LEU A 232 -1.41 19.74 -13.22
CA LEU A 232 -0.73 18.85 -12.29
C LEU A 232 -0.66 19.57 -10.95
N ALA A 233 -1.17 18.94 -9.89
CA ALA A 233 -0.98 19.41 -8.52
C ALA A 233 0.19 18.70 -7.88
N THR A 234 1.00 19.43 -7.12
CA THR A 234 2.16 18.90 -6.39
C THR A 234 2.22 19.46 -4.99
N THR A 235 2.69 18.65 -4.04
CA THR A 235 2.87 19.08 -2.66
C THR A 235 4.09 18.42 -2.01
N GLY A 236 4.64 19.03 -0.98
CA GLY A 236 5.87 18.56 -0.38
C GLY A 236 6.15 19.05 1.03
N ARG A 237 7.43 18.94 1.40
CA ARG A 237 7.94 19.32 2.72
C ARG A 237 7.94 20.83 2.95
N ASP A 238 7.92 21.62 1.90
CA ASP A 238 7.83 23.08 1.94
C ASP A 238 6.44 23.59 2.35
N ARG A 239 5.50 22.68 2.59
CA ARG A 239 4.14 22.95 3.10
C ARG A 239 3.24 23.68 2.12
N VAL A 240 3.58 23.72 0.84
CA VAL A 240 2.78 24.37 -0.19
C VAL A 240 2.22 23.37 -1.18
N VAL A 241 1.06 23.71 -1.74
CA VAL A 241 0.52 23.12 -2.95
C VAL A 241 0.86 24.02 -4.12
N ARG A 242 1.34 23.45 -5.22
CA ARG A 242 1.55 24.14 -6.49
C ARG A 242 0.71 23.47 -7.56
N LEU A 243 0.14 24.32 -8.42
CA LEU A 243 -0.51 23.89 -9.64
C LEU A 243 0.36 24.27 -10.84
N TRP A 244 0.38 23.39 -11.83
CA TRP A 244 1.15 23.54 -13.06
C TRP A 244 0.23 23.34 -14.23
N ASP A 245 0.22 24.27 -15.17
CA ASP A 245 -0.46 24.13 -16.45
C ASP A 245 0.36 23.20 -17.35
N MET A 246 -0.20 22.08 -17.77
CA MET A 246 0.51 21.07 -18.55
C MET A 246 0.73 21.48 -20.01
N ARG A 247 0.01 22.50 -20.50
CA ARG A 247 0.24 23.05 -21.84
C ARG A 247 1.37 24.06 -21.87
N ALA A 248 1.43 24.87 -20.83
CA ALA A 248 2.46 25.89 -20.69
C ALA A 248 3.72 25.40 -19.98
N SER A 249 3.67 24.22 -19.34
CA SER A 249 4.70 23.70 -18.44
C SER A 249 5.14 24.73 -17.38
N ALA A 250 4.17 25.51 -16.90
CA ALA A 250 4.41 26.65 -16.01
C ALA A 250 3.50 26.61 -14.78
N ALA A 251 3.97 27.21 -13.68
CA ALA A 251 3.16 27.31 -12.47
C ALA A 251 1.94 28.22 -12.69
N VAL A 252 0.80 27.79 -12.15
CA VAL A 252 -0.48 28.52 -12.19
C VAL A 252 -0.69 29.22 -10.86
N GLY A 253 -0.83 30.51 -10.90
CA GLY A 253 -1.13 31.32 -9.72
C GLY A 253 -0.03 31.35 -8.67
N LYS A 254 -0.39 31.57 -7.42
CA LYS A 254 0.51 31.55 -6.27
C LYS A 254 0.43 30.21 -5.55
N PRO A 255 1.53 29.70 -4.98
CA PRO A 255 1.45 28.53 -4.12
C PRO A 255 0.54 28.81 -2.94
N PHE A 256 -0.35 27.87 -2.62
CA PHE A 256 -1.20 27.97 -1.44
C PHE A 256 -0.69 27.05 -0.32
N ALA A 257 -0.69 27.55 0.89
CA ALA A 257 -0.01 26.92 2.01
C ALA A 257 -0.97 26.10 2.88
N GLY A 258 -0.58 24.86 3.17
CA GLY A 258 -1.20 24.09 4.24
C GLY A 258 -0.64 24.47 5.63
N ASN A 259 -1.31 24.04 6.68
CA ASN A 259 -0.92 24.30 8.07
C ASN A 259 0.31 23.50 8.54
N GLY A 260 0.82 22.59 7.71
CA GLY A 260 1.97 21.73 8.00
C GLY A 260 2.55 21.09 6.76
N THR A 261 3.56 20.24 6.96
CA THR A 261 4.09 19.42 5.86
C THR A 261 2.98 18.57 5.26
N LEU A 262 2.76 18.71 3.96
CA LEU A 262 1.77 17.97 3.21
C LEU A 262 2.38 16.68 2.67
N TRP A 263 1.66 15.57 2.80
CA TRP A 263 2.17 14.25 2.42
C TRP A 263 1.40 13.61 1.28
N THR A 264 0.16 14.04 1.08
CA THR A 264 -0.75 13.45 0.11
C THR A 264 -1.66 14.51 -0.49
N LEU A 265 -2.08 14.28 -1.73
CA LEU A 265 -3.11 15.05 -2.41
C LEU A 265 -3.89 14.18 -3.41
N ALA A 266 -5.11 14.58 -3.73
CA ALA A 266 -5.94 13.97 -4.77
C ALA A 266 -6.92 15.00 -5.34
N PHE A 267 -7.19 14.90 -6.64
CA PHE A 267 -8.32 15.62 -7.28
C PHE A 267 -9.61 14.83 -7.13
N SER A 268 -10.74 15.54 -7.02
CA SER A 268 -12.06 14.95 -7.22
C SER A 268 -12.21 14.47 -8.67
N PRO A 269 -13.08 13.48 -8.95
CA PRO A 269 -13.24 12.93 -10.30
C PRO A 269 -13.71 13.96 -11.35
N ASP A 270 -14.39 15.02 -10.92
CA ASP A 270 -14.82 16.13 -11.78
C ASP A 270 -13.78 17.27 -11.86
N GLY A 271 -12.69 17.17 -11.07
CA GLY A 271 -11.64 18.18 -11.02
C GLY A 271 -11.99 19.47 -10.27
N SER A 272 -13.18 19.57 -9.68
CA SER A 272 -13.65 20.79 -9.00
C SER A 272 -13.04 21.00 -7.62
N VAL A 273 -12.56 19.93 -6.97
CA VAL A 273 -11.98 19.97 -5.63
C VAL A 273 -10.62 19.25 -5.62
N LEU A 274 -9.68 19.82 -4.89
CA LEU A 274 -8.40 19.20 -4.55
C LEU A 274 -8.36 18.95 -3.04
N ALA A 275 -8.10 17.73 -2.63
CA ALA A 275 -7.90 17.39 -1.22
C ALA A 275 -6.42 17.26 -0.90
N THR A 276 -6.01 17.71 0.29
CA THR A 276 -4.65 17.54 0.81
C THR A 276 -4.69 17.03 2.24
N GLY A 277 -3.67 16.26 2.61
CA GLY A 277 -3.47 15.78 3.98
C GLY A 277 -1.99 15.80 4.38
N GLY A 278 -1.73 15.88 5.66
CA GLY A 278 -0.36 15.97 6.12
C GLY A 278 -0.17 15.88 7.63
N ARG A 279 0.95 16.45 8.08
CA ARG A 279 1.43 16.36 9.46
C ARG A 279 0.50 17.04 10.50
N ASP A 280 -0.27 18.01 10.09
CA ASP A 280 -1.21 18.76 10.94
C ASP A 280 -2.44 17.93 11.35
N ARG A 281 -2.57 16.70 10.86
CA ARG A 281 -3.63 15.74 11.18
C ARG A 281 -5.00 16.14 10.64
N THR A 282 -5.04 17.06 9.70
CA THR A 282 -6.26 17.51 9.04
C THR A 282 -6.27 17.14 7.57
N VAL A 283 -7.44 17.09 6.98
CA VAL A 283 -7.64 17.12 5.54
C VAL A 283 -8.14 18.50 5.19
N GLN A 284 -7.56 19.13 4.19
CA GLN A 284 -8.03 20.41 3.65
C GLN A 284 -8.52 20.23 2.23
N LEU A 285 -9.68 20.77 1.94
CA LEU A 285 -10.25 20.87 0.60
C LEU A 285 -9.93 22.25 0.01
N TRP A 286 -9.66 22.28 -1.29
CA TRP A 286 -9.29 23.48 -2.04
C TRP A 286 -10.05 23.54 -3.36
N ASP A 287 -10.41 24.72 -3.78
CA ASP A 287 -10.85 24.99 -5.15
C ASP A 287 -9.58 25.22 -6.01
N PRO A 288 -9.28 24.34 -6.98
CA PRO A 288 -8.08 24.48 -7.80
C PRO A 288 -8.13 25.69 -8.75
N THR A 289 -9.30 26.27 -9.00
CA THR A 289 -9.47 27.43 -9.87
C THR A 289 -9.18 28.73 -9.14
N THR A 290 -9.77 28.90 -7.95
CA THR A 290 -9.56 30.08 -7.11
C THR A 290 -8.32 29.96 -6.22
N GLN A 291 -7.86 28.71 -5.98
CA GLN A 291 -6.77 28.36 -5.05
C GLN A 291 -7.08 28.69 -3.58
N GLU A 292 -8.34 28.87 -3.27
CA GLU A 292 -8.83 29.15 -1.91
C GLU A 292 -9.32 27.86 -1.23
N PRO A 293 -9.27 27.80 0.12
CA PRO A 293 -9.80 26.67 0.85
C PRO A 293 -11.32 26.57 0.73
N VAL A 294 -11.83 25.37 0.47
CA VAL A 294 -13.25 25.06 0.50
C VAL A 294 -13.63 24.63 1.92
N GLY A 295 -14.11 25.57 2.69
CA GLY A 295 -14.47 25.33 4.11
C GLY A 295 -13.27 25.18 5.07
N PRO A 296 -13.55 24.87 6.33
CA PRO A 296 -12.53 24.67 7.35
C PRO A 296 -11.76 23.34 7.15
N PRO A 297 -10.53 23.23 7.70
CA PRO A 297 -9.83 21.94 7.74
C PRO A 297 -10.66 20.88 8.45
N LEU A 298 -10.72 19.66 7.90
CA LEU A 298 -11.48 18.52 8.43
C LEU A 298 -10.69 17.85 9.56
N PRO A 299 -11.12 17.96 10.82
CA PRO A 299 -10.39 17.45 11.97
C PRO A 299 -10.76 16.00 12.29
N GLY A 300 -9.96 15.31 13.11
CA GLY A 300 -10.37 14.05 13.71
C GLY A 300 -9.35 12.92 13.60
N HIS A 301 -8.35 13.01 12.73
CA HIS A 301 -7.24 12.08 12.76
C HIS A 301 -6.37 12.29 14.02
N THR A 302 -5.96 11.20 14.66
CA THR A 302 -5.09 11.21 15.84
C THR A 302 -3.62 11.36 15.50
N GLY A 303 -3.26 11.09 14.24
CA GLY A 303 -1.92 11.24 13.67
C GLY A 303 -1.97 11.90 12.30
N GLY A 304 -0.83 12.17 11.68
CA GLY A 304 -0.76 12.78 10.36
C GLY A 304 -1.53 11.98 9.29
N VAL A 305 -2.08 12.68 8.31
CA VAL A 305 -2.83 12.10 7.19
C VAL A 305 -1.84 11.73 6.08
N GLU A 306 -1.75 10.44 5.76
CA GLU A 306 -0.75 9.88 4.83
C GLU A 306 -1.33 9.54 3.45
N ALA A 307 -2.64 9.33 3.38
CA ALA A 307 -3.34 9.02 2.15
C ALA A 307 -4.71 9.69 2.10
N VAL A 308 -5.07 10.22 0.94
CA VAL A 308 -6.42 10.72 0.63
C VAL A 308 -6.83 10.18 -0.74
N GLN A 309 -8.12 9.87 -0.92
CA GLN A 309 -8.66 9.36 -2.17
C GLN A 309 -10.15 9.71 -2.26
N PHE A 310 -10.58 10.28 -3.38
CA PHE A 310 -12.00 10.49 -3.65
C PHE A 310 -12.67 9.18 -4.10
N SER A 311 -13.95 9.03 -3.75
CA SER A 311 -14.80 7.99 -4.34
C SER A 311 -15.02 8.26 -5.83
N PRO A 312 -15.23 7.22 -6.66
CA PRO A 312 -15.44 7.39 -8.10
C PRO A 312 -16.61 8.30 -8.47
N ASP A 313 -17.64 8.39 -7.64
CA ASP A 313 -18.77 9.30 -7.82
C ASP A 313 -18.51 10.73 -7.31
N GLY A 314 -17.34 10.98 -6.71
CA GLY A 314 -16.94 12.28 -6.18
C GLY A 314 -17.65 12.74 -4.91
N ARG A 315 -18.59 11.94 -4.36
CA ARG A 315 -19.41 12.36 -3.21
C ARG A 315 -18.67 12.27 -1.88
N LEU A 316 -17.75 11.30 -1.78
CA LEU A 316 -17.00 11.07 -0.55
C LEU A 316 -15.49 11.15 -0.81
N LEU A 317 -14.80 11.50 0.25
CA LEU A 317 -13.35 11.45 0.35
C LEU A 317 -12.97 10.49 1.48
N ALA A 318 -12.10 9.54 1.18
CA ALA A 318 -11.45 8.71 2.19
C ALA A 318 -10.11 9.31 2.58
N SER A 319 -9.81 9.29 3.86
CA SER A 319 -8.49 9.67 4.39
C SER A 319 -7.97 8.62 5.36
N GLY A 320 -6.67 8.32 5.26
CA GLY A 320 -5.97 7.38 6.11
C GLY A 320 -4.72 8.01 6.71
N GLY A 321 -4.37 7.63 7.92
CA GLY A 321 -3.24 8.27 8.58
C GLY A 321 -2.53 7.44 9.63
N ALA A 322 -1.57 8.09 10.30
CA ALA A 322 -0.69 7.49 11.29
C ALA A 322 -1.44 6.95 12.53
N GLY A 323 -2.71 7.30 12.71
CA GLY A 323 -3.56 6.73 13.76
C GLY A 323 -4.13 5.35 13.46
N GLY A 324 -3.84 4.75 12.28
CA GLY A 324 -4.36 3.44 11.88
C GLY A 324 -5.86 3.41 11.62
N THR A 325 -6.48 4.57 11.39
CA THR A 325 -7.90 4.70 11.07
C THR A 325 -8.11 5.27 9.68
N VAL A 326 -9.14 4.78 8.99
CA VAL A 326 -9.67 5.43 7.79
C VAL A 326 -10.90 6.24 8.18
N ARG A 327 -11.02 7.46 7.65
CA ARG A 327 -12.19 8.31 7.80
C ARG A 327 -12.78 8.61 6.46
N LEU A 328 -14.10 8.72 6.43
CA LEU A 328 -14.86 9.15 5.27
C LEU A 328 -15.45 10.54 5.53
N TRP A 329 -15.48 11.35 4.51
CA TRP A 329 -15.93 12.75 4.57
C TRP A 329 -16.85 13.03 3.38
N ARG A 330 -17.93 13.74 3.63
CA ARG A 330 -18.76 14.26 2.56
C ARG A 330 -18.04 15.43 1.90
N VAL A 331 -17.96 15.41 0.58
CA VAL A 331 -17.28 16.49 -0.16
C VAL A 331 -18.09 17.77 -0.14
N ASP A 332 -19.40 17.66 -0.16
CA ASP A 332 -20.36 18.77 -0.23
C ASP A 332 -20.55 19.57 1.10
N GLY A 333 -19.90 19.18 2.16
CA GLY A 333 -20.03 19.90 3.45
C GLY A 333 -18.81 19.72 4.35
N GLY A 334 -17.89 18.81 4.00
CA GLY A 334 -16.72 18.50 4.81
C GLY A 334 -17.07 17.76 6.10
N GLU A 335 -18.31 17.28 6.26
CA GLU A 335 -18.72 16.55 7.43
C GLU A 335 -18.25 15.09 7.40
N PRO A 336 -17.93 14.49 8.57
CA PRO A 336 -17.57 13.10 8.63
C PRO A 336 -18.78 12.20 8.26
N GLU A 337 -18.56 11.26 7.34
CA GLU A 337 -19.55 10.25 6.99
C GLU A 337 -19.33 9.00 7.85
N GLY A 338 -20.30 8.73 8.70
CA GLY A 338 -20.28 7.56 9.58
C GLY A 338 -19.18 7.58 10.65
N LYS A 339 -18.86 6.40 11.17
CA LYS A 339 -17.79 6.20 12.17
C LYS A 339 -16.45 5.94 11.48
N PRO A 340 -15.32 6.28 12.14
CA PRO A 340 -14.00 5.88 11.63
C PRO A 340 -13.91 4.36 11.44
N LEU A 341 -13.35 3.93 10.32
CA LEU A 341 -13.09 2.52 10.03
C LEU A 341 -11.87 2.08 10.84
N ILE A 342 -12.08 1.19 11.79
CA ILE A 342 -11.07 0.75 12.76
C ILE A 342 -10.72 -0.70 12.49
N GLY A 343 -9.42 -1.00 12.39
CA GLY A 343 -8.96 -2.38 12.17
C GLY A 343 -7.49 -2.49 11.86
N HIS A 344 -6.90 -1.47 11.22
CA HIS A 344 -5.46 -1.42 11.02
C HIS A 344 -4.74 -1.14 12.33
N THR A 345 -3.53 -1.62 12.46
CA THR A 345 -2.67 -1.52 13.62
C THR A 345 -1.53 -0.57 13.44
N SER A 346 -1.33 -0.19 12.20
CA SER A 346 -0.25 0.65 11.77
C SER A 346 -0.77 1.77 10.88
N GLU A 347 0.12 2.65 10.47
CA GLU A 347 -0.19 3.80 9.64
C GLU A 347 -0.78 3.38 8.30
N ILE A 348 -1.89 3.99 7.91
CA ILE A 348 -2.48 3.81 6.59
C ILE A 348 -1.67 4.61 5.57
N ARG A 349 -1.16 3.93 4.55
CA ARG A 349 -0.27 4.49 3.54
C ARG A 349 -0.88 4.56 2.14
N ALA A 350 -1.89 3.74 1.88
CA ALA A 350 -2.54 3.65 0.60
C ALA A 350 -4.03 3.43 0.76
N LEU A 351 -4.80 4.03 -0.13
CA LEU A 351 -6.25 3.89 -0.25
C LEU A 351 -6.61 3.71 -1.72
N ALA A 352 -7.62 2.92 -2.00
CA ALA A 352 -8.20 2.79 -3.33
C ALA A 352 -9.69 2.45 -3.23
N PHE A 353 -10.53 3.13 -4.00
CA PHE A 353 -11.93 2.75 -4.17
C PHE A 353 -12.09 1.78 -5.34
N SER A 354 -13.01 0.84 -5.21
CA SER A 354 -13.45 0.03 -6.35
C SER A 354 -14.27 0.90 -7.32
N PRO A 355 -14.18 0.63 -8.65
CA PRO A 355 -14.87 1.45 -9.65
C PRO A 355 -16.40 1.47 -9.52
N ASP A 356 -16.97 0.45 -8.88
CA ASP A 356 -18.40 0.30 -8.64
C ASP A 356 -18.90 0.97 -7.35
N ASN A 357 -18.05 1.72 -6.64
CA ASN A 357 -18.36 2.34 -5.35
C ASN A 357 -18.83 1.36 -4.27
N ARG A 358 -18.40 0.09 -4.30
CA ARG A 358 -18.79 -0.89 -3.28
C ARG A 358 -17.74 -1.14 -2.23
N LEU A 359 -16.47 -1.10 -2.62
CA LEU A 359 -15.34 -1.43 -1.76
C LEU A 359 -14.37 -0.25 -1.64
N LEU A 360 -13.81 -0.11 -0.46
CA LEU A 360 -12.63 0.69 -0.20
C LEU A 360 -11.51 -0.25 0.27
N ALA A 361 -10.37 -0.22 -0.40
CA ALA A 361 -9.16 -0.90 0.03
C ALA A 361 -8.26 0.07 0.79
N SER A 362 -7.66 -0.40 1.88
CA SER A 362 -6.66 0.36 2.65
C SER A 362 -5.45 -0.52 2.94
N GLY A 363 -4.25 0.02 2.75
CA GLY A 363 -2.98 -0.65 3.01
C GLY A 363 -2.18 0.08 4.07
N ASP A 364 -1.55 -0.67 4.98
CA ASP A 364 -0.83 -0.09 6.10
C ASP A 364 0.69 -0.32 6.04
N TRP A 365 1.38 0.26 7.01
CA TRP A 365 2.83 0.16 7.16
C TRP A 365 3.31 -1.26 7.48
N ASP A 366 2.47 -2.11 8.05
CA ASP A 366 2.80 -3.49 8.40
C ASP A 366 2.55 -4.48 7.26
N GLY A 367 2.15 -3.99 6.08
CA GLY A 367 1.90 -4.82 4.90
C GLY A 367 0.51 -5.44 4.85
N MET A 368 -0.41 -5.00 5.72
CA MET A 368 -1.78 -5.48 5.75
C MET A 368 -2.65 -4.68 4.81
N ILE A 369 -3.52 -5.37 4.08
CA ILE A 369 -4.55 -4.74 3.24
C ILE A 369 -5.90 -5.13 3.81
N ARG A 370 -6.78 -4.15 4.02
CA ARG A 370 -8.16 -4.36 4.42
C ARG A 370 -9.10 -3.87 3.34
N LEU A 371 -10.17 -4.63 3.17
CA LEU A 371 -11.31 -4.24 2.36
C LEU A 371 -12.46 -3.83 3.30
N TRP A 372 -13.14 -2.78 2.93
CA TRP A 372 -14.27 -2.22 3.66
C TRP A 372 -15.46 -2.15 2.72
N ASP A 373 -16.61 -2.58 3.17
CA ASP A 373 -17.85 -2.24 2.50
C ASP A 373 -18.09 -0.75 2.69
N PHE A 374 -18.13 -0.04 1.59
CA PHE A 374 -18.13 1.41 1.58
C PHE A 374 -19.44 2.02 2.11
N HIS A 375 -20.57 1.32 1.96
CA HIS A 375 -21.88 1.81 2.40
C HIS A 375 -22.12 1.60 3.89
N THR A 376 -21.63 0.48 4.41
CA THR A 376 -21.83 0.11 5.83
C THR A 376 -20.65 0.52 6.71
N GLY A 377 -19.48 0.77 6.12
CA GLY A 377 -18.23 0.97 6.83
C GLY A 377 -17.72 -0.30 7.54
N ALA A 378 -18.34 -1.44 7.28
CA ALA A 378 -17.93 -2.70 7.88
C ALA A 378 -16.70 -3.28 7.17
N PRO A 379 -15.78 -3.91 7.93
CA PRO A 379 -14.70 -4.65 7.30
C PRO A 379 -15.28 -5.84 6.56
N VAL A 380 -14.84 -6.02 5.32
CA VAL A 380 -15.19 -7.19 4.52
C VAL A 380 -14.19 -8.28 4.86
N ASP A 381 -14.53 -9.14 5.83
CA ASP A 381 -13.76 -10.30 6.32
C ASP A 381 -12.31 -10.05 6.80
N GLU A 382 -11.48 -11.10 6.72
CA GLU A 382 -10.10 -11.09 7.16
C GLU A 382 -9.20 -10.24 6.24
N PRO A 383 -8.16 -9.58 6.78
CA PRO A 383 -7.22 -8.82 5.97
C PRO A 383 -6.49 -9.67 4.94
N LEU A 384 -6.19 -9.09 3.79
CA LEU A 384 -5.31 -9.69 2.79
C LEU A 384 -3.86 -9.57 3.30
N THR A 385 -3.18 -10.69 3.40
CA THR A 385 -1.82 -10.79 3.93
C THR A 385 -0.88 -11.33 2.86
N GLY A 386 0.25 -10.72 2.66
CA GLY A 386 1.21 -11.14 1.63
C GLY A 386 2.43 -10.23 1.57
N HIS A 387 2.23 -8.92 1.70
CA HIS A 387 3.35 -7.99 1.80
C HIS A 387 4.11 -8.14 3.10
N LEU A 388 5.44 -8.02 3.03
CA LEU A 388 6.37 -8.09 4.17
C LEU A 388 6.66 -6.74 4.80
N ASN A 389 6.35 -5.68 4.10
CA ASN A 389 6.62 -4.31 4.50
C ASN A 389 5.51 -3.41 3.99
N ALA A 390 5.56 -2.13 4.31
CA ALA A 390 4.52 -1.16 4.04
C ALA A 390 3.93 -1.28 2.63
N VAL A 391 2.60 -1.31 2.54
CA VAL A 391 1.87 -1.16 1.29
C VAL A 391 1.92 0.30 0.89
N ARG A 392 2.56 0.61 -0.22
CA ARG A 392 2.75 1.98 -0.71
C ARG A 392 1.74 2.41 -1.75
N GLY A 393 1.16 1.47 -2.45
CA GLY A 393 0.18 1.74 -3.47
C GLY A 393 -0.87 0.65 -3.56
N LEU A 394 -2.08 1.06 -3.86
CA LEU A 394 -3.25 0.21 -4.11
C LEU A 394 -3.96 0.75 -5.36
N ALA A 395 -4.41 -0.14 -6.21
CA ALA A 395 -5.26 0.21 -7.33
C ALA A 395 -6.20 -0.94 -7.70
N PHE A 396 -7.45 -0.63 -7.92
CA PHE A 396 -8.37 -1.59 -8.55
C PHE A 396 -8.21 -1.56 -10.06
N SER A 397 -8.41 -2.71 -10.70
CA SER A 397 -8.58 -2.75 -12.15
C SER A 397 -9.88 -2.03 -12.54
N PRO A 398 -9.97 -1.51 -13.79
CA PRO A 398 -11.16 -0.75 -14.24
C PRO A 398 -12.47 -1.53 -14.18
N ASP A 399 -12.39 -2.86 -14.27
CA ASP A 399 -13.54 -3.77 -14.13
C ASP A 399 -13.81 -4.18 -12.68
N GLY A 400 -13.02 -3.70 -11.72
CA GLY A 400 -13.14 -4.03 -10.30
C GLY A 400 -12.79 -5.45 -9.92
N ARG A 401 -12.33 -6.29 -10.86
CA ARG A 401 -12.06 -7.72 -10.62
C ARG A 401 -10.74 -8.00 -9.95
N LEU A 402 -9.79 -7.08 -10.05
CA LEU A 402 -8.49 -7.21 -9.44
C LEU A 402 -8.19 -5.99 -8.56
N LEU A 403 -7.56 -6.24 -7.43
CA LEU A 403 -6.88 -5.25 -6.64
C LEU A 403 -5.37 -5.52 -6.75
N VAL A 404 -4.60 -4.53 -7.15
CA VAL A 404 -3.14 -4.61 -7.20
C VAL A 404 -2.57 -3.82 -6.04
N SER A 405 -1.56 -4.36 -5.40
CA SER A 405 -0.83 -3.70 -4.32
C SER A 405 0.67 -3.71 -4.57
N VAL A 406 1.34 -2.62 -4.19
CA VAL A 406 2.78 -2.45 -4.28
C VAL A 406 3.34 -2.17 -2.90
N GLY A 407 4.38 -2.91 -2.50
CA GLY A 407 4.98 -2.80 -1.16
C GLY A 407 6.43 -2.35 -1.16
N MET A 408 6.89 -1.87 0.00
CA MET A 408 8.31 -1.62 0.28
C MET A 408 9.16 -2.90 0.32
N ASP A 409 8.54 -4.06 0.39
CA ASP A 409 9.17 -5.37 0.22
C ASP A 409 9.57 -5.64 -1.24
N ARG A 410 9.35 -4.67 -2.15
CA ARG A 410 9.67 -4.73 -3.57
C ARG A 410 8.86 -5.79 -4.33
N THR A 411 7.68 -6.12 -3.82
CA THR A 411 6.77 -7.05 -4.47
C THR A 411 5.52 -6.33 -4.94
N ILE A 412 4.91 -6.87 -5.99
CA ILE A 412 3.58 -6.52 -6.45
C ILE A 412 2.71 -7.74 -6.25
N HIS A 413 1.58 -7.56 -5.59
CA HIS A 413 0.59 -8.61 -5.43
C HIS A 413 -0.67 -8.22 -6.17
N SER A 414 -1.35 -9.22 -6.70
CA SER A 414 -2.70 -9.09 -7.25
C SER A 414 -3.66 -9.95 -6.44
N TRP A 415 -4.83 -9.41 -6.15
CA TRP A 415 -5.83 -9.99 -5.29
C TRP A 415 -7.16 -10.02 -6.03
N ASP A 416 -7.89 -11.11 -5.89
CA ASP A 416 -9.30 -11.15 -6.25
C ASP A 416 -10.10 -10.57 -5.06
N PRO A 417 -10.73 -9.40 -5.19
CA PRO A 417 -11.45 -8.79 -4.07
C PRO A 417 -12.73 -9.55 -3.69
N VAL A 418 -13.25 -10.41 -4.58
CA VAL A 418 -14.45 -11.24 -4.34
C VAL A 418 -14.09 -12.56 -3.67
N HIS A 419 -13.11 -13.29 -4.24
CA HIS A 419 -12.68 -14.60 -3.71
C HIS A 419 -11.55 -14.49 -2.68
N ARG A 420 -10.95 -13.29 -2.52
CA ARG A 420 -9.97 -12.97 -1.48
C ARG A 420 -8.75 -13.87 -1.46
N SER A 421 -8.41 -14.36 -2.60
CA SER A 421 -7.20 -15.16 -2.82
C SER A 421 -6.17 -14.35 -3.60
N PRO A 422 -4.88 -14.60 -3.39
CA PRO A 422 -3.88 -14.11 -4.34
C PRO A 422 -4.31 -14.58 -5.72
N ALA A 423 -4.42 -13.67 -6.68
CA ALA A 423 -4.64 -14.07 -8.06
C ALA A 423 -3.49 -14.99 -8.49
N ALA A 424 -3.79 -16.02 -9.27
CA ALA A 424 -2.96 -17.20 -9.50
C ALA A 424 -1.51 -16.95 -9.98
N HIS A 425 -1.14 -15.70 -10.28
CA HIS A 425 0.23 -15.33 -10.67
C HIS A 425 0.65 -14.03 -9.99
N PRO A 426 1.43 -14.07 -8.89
CA PRO A 426 2.11 -12.87 -8.41
C PRO A 426 3.11 -12.42 -9.47
N LEU A 427 2.91 -11.23 -10.01
CA LEU A 427 3.90 -10.56 -10.85
C LEU A 427 5.14 -10.26 -9.99
N ARG A 428 6.12 -11.16 -10.01
CA ARG A 428 7.43 -10.87 -9.41
C ARG A 428 8.19 -9.96 -10.36
N LEU A 429 8.14 -8.67 -10.14
CA LEU A 429 9.15 -7.78 -10.68
C LEU A 429 10.47 -8.05 -9.95
N LEU A 430 11.28 -8.92 -10.50
CA LEU A 430 12.69 -9.06 -10.12
C LEU A 430 13.43 -7.80 -10.60
N ILE A 431 13.40 -6.74 -9.81
CA ILE A 431 14.36 -5.65 -9.98
C ILE A 431 15.66 -6.15 -9.34
N PRO A 432 16.72 -6.46 -10.11
CA PRO A 432 17.96 -6.94 -9.54
C PRO A 432 18.61 -5.81 -8.74
N CYS A 433 18.58 -5.94 -7.43
CA CYS A 433 19.07 -4.95 -6.46
C CYS A 433 20.60 -4.82 -6.40
N ARG A 434 21.35 -5.39 -7.36
CA ARG A 434 22.82 -5.35 -7.36
C ARG A 434 23.42 -4.02 -7.84
N GLN A 435 22.62 -3.08 -8.32
CA GLN A 435 23.13 -1.82 -8.88
C GLN A 435 22.84 -0.56 -8.04
N LEU A 436 22.22 -0.67 -6.85
CA LEU A 436 21.77 0.48 -6.06
C LEU A 436 22.65 0.82 -4.84
N LEU A 437 23.75 0.13 -4.61
CA LEU A 437 24.72 0.53 -3.60
C LEU A 437 25.95 1.12 -4.30
N PRO A 438 26.29 2.40 -4.11
CA PRO A 438 27.57 2.92 -4.53
C PRO A 438 28.66 2.19 -3.74
N ARG A 439 29.56 1.52 -4.43
CA ARG A 439 30.80 1.04 -3.84
C ARG A 439 31.52 2.24 -3.23
N ARG A 440 31.63 2.32 -1.92
CA ARG A 440 32.56 3.25 -1.28
C ARG A 440 33.97 2.94 -1.79
N PRO A 441 34.70 3.92 -2.34
CA PRO A 441 36.10 3.70 -2.64
C PRO A 441 36.85 3.51 -1.33
N LEU A 442 37.62 2.44 -1.23
CA LEU A 442 38.53 2.21 -0.15
C LEU A 442 39.56 3.36 -0.12
N PRO A 443 39.96 3.89 1.04
CA PRO A 443 40.98 4.93 1.12
C PRO A 443 42.31 4.35 0.63
N ARG A 444 42.89 5.01 -0.38
CA ARG A 444 44.26 4.71 -0.83
C ARG A 444 45.21 5.02 0.32
N GLY A 445 45.86 4.01 0.83
CA GLY A 445 46.96 4.16 1.77
C GLY A 445 48.07 5.04 1.16
N ARG A 446 48.46 6.03 1.89
CA ARG A 446 49.71 6.79 1.60
C ARG A 446 50.91 5.88 1.91
N ARG A 447 51.77 5.71 0.95
CA ARG A 447 53.21 5.48 1.17
C ARG A 447 53.92 6.82 1.22
#